data_4bac50802f845af65996894f17a8835f
#
_entry.id   4bac50802f845af65996894f17a8835f
#
_cell.length_a   1.000
_cell.length_b   1.000
_cell.length_c   1.000
_cell.angle_alpha   90.00
_cell.angle_beta   90.00
_cell.angle_gamma   90.00
#
_symmetry.space_group_name_H-M   'P 1'
#
loop_
_entity.id
_entity.type
_entity.pdbx_description
1 polymer ?
#
loop_
_entity_poly.entity_id
_entity_poly.type
_entity_poly.pdbx_seq_one_letter_code
_entity_poly.pdbx_strand_id
1 'polypeptide(L)'
;MILDGKAVSEKRLELLKERIEESGLYPRLATVIVGEDPASQMYVRMKHRACERVGIGSVGIELPADASTERVLEAVARLNNDPDINGILVQLPLPGEVDTTRVIDAVAPEKDVDGFHPCNLGRLLAGTPVFAPCTPQGIMTILEEYNIPIEGQRAVVVGRSLDVGRPMAALLLNADATVTVCHSKTRNLEAEMRSADILVSAIGRAKFVGPGMVKEGATVIDVGINYDEQGRLCGDVDFEAVKDRAGAITPVPGGVGPMTIATLMENTFRAAQLRTCDNTTVR
;
A
#
# COMPACT_ATOMS: atom_id res chain seq x y z
N MET A 1 4.19 18.56 -13.33
CA MET A 1 3.28 17.49 -13.84
C MET A 1 2.49 16.89 -12.69
N ILE A 2 1.18 16.65 -12.86
CA ILE A 2 0.37 15.98 -11.82
C ILE A 2 0.39 14.48 -12.07
N LEU A 3 0.69 13.71 -11.04
CA LEU A 3 0.68 12.25 -11.04
C LEU A 3 -0.70 11.77 -10.58
N ASP A 4 -1.64 11.64 -11.48
CA ASP A 4 -3.03 11.24 -11.20
C ASP A 4 -3.12 9.74 -10.97
N GLY A 5 -2.97 9.33 -9.70
CA GLY A 5 -3.06 7.91 -9.30
C GLY A 5 -4.47 7.35 -9.44
N LYS A 6 -5.51 8.20 -9.42
CA LYS A 6 -6.89 7.74 -9.65
C LYS A 6 -7.04 7.26 -11.11
N ALA A 7 -6.56 8.03 -12.08
CA ALA A 7 -6.61 7.64 -13.48
C ALA A 7 -5.81 6.34 -13.74
N VAL A 8 -4.61 6.22 -13.13
CA VAL A 8 -3.80 5.00 -13.21
C VAL A 8 -4.54 3.81 -12.59
N SER A 9 -5.11 3.98 -11.40
CA SER A 9 -5.88 2.93 -10.71
C SER A 9 -7.08 2.45 -11.54
N GLU A 10 -7.83 3.37 -12.15
CA GLU A 10 -8.98 3.02 -13.00
C GLU A 10 -8.55 2.18 -14.20
N LYS A 11 -7.50 2.60 -14.90
CA LYS A 11 -6.91 1.84 -16.04
C LYS A 11 -6.47 0.44 -15.58
N ARG A 12 -5.77 0.33 -14.45
CA ARG A 12 -5.28 -0.96 -13.91
C ARG A 12 -6.41 -1.90 -13.53
N LEU A 13 -7.47 -1.39 -12.91
CA LEU A 13 -8.63 -2.20 -12.54
C LEU A 13 -9.40 -2.72 -13.76
N GLU A 14 -9.54 -1.94 -14.84
CA GLU A 14 -10.15 -2.43 -16.08
C GLU A 14 -9.32 -3.55 -16.71
N LEU A 15 -8.00 -3.35 -16.85
CA LEU A 15 -7.10 -4.40 -17.35
C LEU A 15 -7.11 -5.66 -16.47
N LEU A 16 -7.21 -5.48 -15.15
CA LEU A 16 -7.28 -6.60 -14.23
C LEU A 16 -8.58 -7.40 -14.42
N LYS A 17 -9.71 -6.70 -14.59
CA LYS A 17 -11.00 -7.34 -14.87
C LYS A 17 -10.93 -8.23 -16.11
N GLU A 18 -10.41 -7.72 -17.23
CA GLU A 18 -10.24 -8.49 -18.46
C GLU A 18 -9.37 -9.74 -18.21
N ARG A 19 -8.25 -9.59 -17.50
CA ARG A 19 -7.35 -10.71 -17.17
C ARG A 19 -8.01 -11.77 -16.29
N ILE A 20 -8.86 -11.38 -15.34
CA ILE A 20 -9.61 -12.30 -14.48
C ILE A 20 -10.61 -13.07 -15.33
N GLU A 21 -11.38 -12.40 -16.18
CA GLU A 21 -12.36 -13.02 -17.08
C GLU A 21 -11.69 -14.03 -18.03
N GLU A 22 -10.57 -13.65 -18.65
CA GLU A 22 -9.81 -14.54 -19.57
C GLU A 22 -9.19 -15.75 -18.87
N SER A 23 -8.80 -15.59 -17.59
CA SER A 23 -8.13 -16.66 -16.84
C SER A 23 -9.07 -17.81 -16.42
N GLY A 24 -10.36 -17.57 -16.34
CA GLY A 24 -11.35 -18.49 -15.78
C GLY A 24 -11.18 -18.75 -14.27
N LEU A 25 -10.31 -18.00 -13.57
CA LEU A 25 -10.13 -18.10 -12.13
C LEU A 25 -11.21 -17.30 -11.39
N TYR A 26 -11.50 -17.71 -10.16
CA TYR A 26 -12.44 -17.04 -9.26
C TYR A 26 -11.72 -16.59 -7.99
N PRO A 27 -10.89 -15.52 -8.05
CA PRO A 27 -10.15 -15.07 -6.89
C PRO A 27 -11.09 -14.62 -5.76
N ARG A 28 -10.72 -14.88 -4.51
CA ARG A 28 -11.51 -14.47 -3.35
C ARG A 28 -10.62 -13.81 -2.29
N LEU A 29 -11.04 -12.62 -1.85
CA LEU A 29 -10.41 -11.83 -0.80
C LEU A 29 -11.23 -11.94 0.49
N ALA A 30 -10.60 -12.31 1.59
CA ALA A 30 -11.16 -12.16 2.92
C ALA A 30 -10.61 -10.91 3.60
N THR A 31 -11.49 -10.11 4.19
CA THR A 31 -11.13 -8.95 5.00
C THR A 31 -11.51 -9.19 6.45
N VAL A 32 -10.60 -8.95 7.37
CA VAL A 32 -10.84 -8.99 8.82
C VAL A 32 -10.79 -7.58 9.36
N ILE A 33 -11.87 -7.13 9.99
CA ILE A 33 -11.96 -5.84 10.67
C ILE A 33 -12.32 -6.08 12.14
N VAL A 34 -11.68 -5.34 13.04
CA VAL A 34 -11.94 -5.40 14.49
C VAL A 34 -12.38 -4.02 14.95
N GLY A 35 -13.58 -3.96 15.54
CA GLY A 35 -14.19 -2.72 16.00
C GLY A 35 -14.94 -1.96 14.91
N GLU A 36 -15.37 -0.76 15.28
CA GLU A 36 -16.30 0.05 14.48
C GLU A 36 -15.69 1.40 14.05
N ASP A 37 -14.35 1.48 13.94
CA ASP A 37 -13.72 2.72 13.46
C ASP A 37 -14.27 3.12 12.08
N PRO A 38 -14.87 4.32 11.94
CA PRO A 38 -15.54 4.71 10.71
C PRO A 38 -14.62 4.78 9.49
N ALA A 39 -13.35 5.14 9.68
CA ALA A 39 -12.37 5.21 8.61
C ALA A 39 -12.04 3.80 8.10
N SER A 40 -11.76 2.87 9.01
CA SER A 40 -11.51 1.45 8.68
C SER A 40 -12.68 0.82 7.95
N GLN A 41 -13.91 1.05 8.43
CA GLN A 41 -15.13 0.57 7.76
C GLN A 41 -15.30 1.16 6.35
N MET A 42 -14.99 2.45 6.18
CA MET A 42 -15.05 3.09 4.86
C MET A 42 -14.05 2.44 3.90
N TYR A 43 -12.80 2.21 4.34
CA TYR A 43 -11.77 1.54 3.52
C TYR A 43 -12.15 0.10 3.16
N VAL A 44 -12.68 -0.67 4.08
CA VAL A 44 -13.17 -2.03 3.81
C VAL A 44 -14.30 -2.00 2.78
N ARG A 45 -15.27 -1.09 2.90
CA ARG A 45 -16.33 -0.93 1.90
C ARG A 45 -15.79 -0.57 0.51
N MET A 46 -14.78 0.30 0.43
CA MET A 46 -14.14 0.65 -0.84
C MET A 46 -13.44 -0.57 -1.47
N LYS A 47 -12.76 -1.40 -0.66
CA LYS A 47 -12.10 -2.63 -1.11
C LYS A 47 -13.13 -3.65 -1.63
N HIS A 48 -14.26 -3.84 -0.94
CA HIS A 48 -15.33 -4.74 -1.39
C HIS A 48 -15.94 -4.27 -2.73
N ARG A 49 -16.20 -2.97 -2.89
CA ARG A 49 -16.65 -2.42 -4.18
C ARG A 49 -15.63 -2.63 -5.30
N ALA A 50 -14.36 -2.52 -4.99
CA ALA A 50 -13.31 -2.79 -5.97
C ALA A 50 -13.27 -4.28 -6.35
N CYS A 51 -13.46 -5.20 -5.40
CA CYS A 51 -13.62 -6.63 -5.67
C CYS A 51 -14.79 -6.89 -6.64
N GLU A 52 -15.98 -6.36 -6.34
CA GLU A 52 -17.16 -6.49 -7.20
C GLU A 52 -16.89 -5.98 -8.62
N ARG A 53 -16.23 -4.83 -8.73
CA ARG A 53 -15.92 -4.21 -10.03
C ARG A 53 -15.06 -5.08 -10.92
N VAL A 54 -14.09 -5.80 -10.35
CA VAL A 54 -13.12 -6.61 -11.12
C VAL A 54 -13.43 -8.10 -11.16
N GLY A 55 -14.53 -8.55 -10.53
CA GLY A 55 -14.91 -9.97 -10.52
C GLY A 55 -14.18 -10.80 -9.45
N ILE A 56 -13.66 -10.17 -8.39
CA ILE A 56 -13.09 -10.85 -7.21
C ILE A 56 -14.20 -11.07 -6.18
N GLY A 57 -14.37 -12.31 -5.71
CA GLY A 57 -15.25 -12.58 -4.58
C GLY A 57 -14.74 -11.95 -3.29
N SER A 58 -15.61 -11.45 -2.41
CA SER A 58 -15.17 -10.87 -1.14
C SER A 58 -15.96 -11.40 0.05
N VAL A 59 -15.25 -11.65 1.16
CA VAL A 59 -15.81 -12.10 2.44
C VAL A 59 -15.35 -11.17 3.53
N GLY A 60 -16.27 -10.59 4.29
CA GLY A 60 -15.98 -9.76 5.46
C GLY A 60 -16.11 -10.56 6.76
N ILE A 61 -15.11 -10.49 7.62
CA ILE A 61 -15.15 -10.96 9.01
C ILE A 61 -15.11 -9.73 9.91
N GLU A 62 -16.22 -9.46 10.58
CA GLU A 62 -16.34 -8.36 11.52
C GLU A 62 -16.24 -8.89 12.94
N LEU A 63 -15.28 -8.39 13.71
CA LEU A 63 -15.09 -8.74 15.11
C LEU A 63 -15.36 -7.52 15.99
N PRO A 64 -15.91 -7.73 17.21
CA PRO A 64 -16.22 -6.63 18.11
C PRO A 64 -14.92 -5.92 18.58
N ALA A 65 -15.04 -4.67 19.03
CA ALA A 65 -13.90 -3.86 19.45
C ALA A 65 -13.13 -4.41 20.66
N ASP A 66 -13.77 -5.23 21.48
CA ASP A 66 -13.23 -5.94 22.64
C ASP A 66 -12.72 -7.36 22.31
N ALA A 67 -12.62 -7.70 21.02
CA ALA A 67 -12.10 -9.00 20.62
C ALA A 67 -10.65 -9.17 21.10
N SER A 68 -10.37 -10.32 21.73
CA SER A 68 -9.00 -10.66 22.15
C SER A 68 -8.12 -11.01 20.93
N THR A 69 -6.80 -10.95 21.13
CA THR A 69 -5.83 -11.42 20.11
C THR A 69 -6.14 -12.85 19.66
N GLU A 70 -6.47 -13.75 20.58
CA GLU A 70 -6.80 -15.15 20.30
C GLU A 70 -8.03 -15.26 19.38
N ARG A 71 -9.04 -14.43 19.59
CA ARG A 71 -10.24 -14.42 18.74
C ARG A 71 -9.93 -14.00 17.31
N VAL A 72 -9.03 -13.02 17.13
CA VAL A 72 -8.57 -12.59 15.80
C VAL A 72 -7.73 -13.70 15.16
N LEU A 73 -6.84 -14.34 15.91
CA LEU A 73 -6.02 -15.46 15.44
C LEU A 73 -6.88 -16.67 15.01
N GLU A 74 -7.95 -16.99 15.71
CA GLU A 74 -8.90 -18.03 15.31
C GLU A 74 -9.57 -17.70 13.96
N ALA A 75 -9.93 -16.43 13.73
CA ALA A 75 -10.50 -16.01 12.46
C ALA A 75 -9.47 -16.14 11.31
N VAL A 76 -8.25 -15.68 11.53
CA VAL A 76 -7.14 -15.82 10.56
C VAL A 76 -6.85 -17.29 10.26
N ALA A 77 -6.77 -18.13 11.29
CA ALA A 77 -6.51 -19.57 11.11
C ALA A 77 -7.59 -20.27 10.26
N ARG A 78 -8.87 -19.91 10.44
CA ARG A 78 -9.96 -20.43 9.59
C ARG A 78 -9.78 -20.00 8.13
N LEU A 79 -9.44 -18.73 7.89
CA LEU A 79 -9.22 -18.20 6.55
C LEU A 79 -7.98 -18.80 5.88
N ASN A 80 -6.90 -19.05 6.65
CA ASN A 80 -5.72 -19.76 6.14
C ASN A 80 -6.06 -21.16 5.64
N ASN A 81 -6.93 -21.88 6.37
CA ASN A 81 -7.34 -23.25 6.03
C ASN A 81 -8.47 -23.32 4.99
N ASP A 82 -9.10 -22.20 4.65
CA ASP A 82 -10.16 -22.19 3.62
C ASP A 82 -9.53 -22.23 2.22
N PRO A 83 -9.77 -23.32 1.44
CA PRO A 83 -9.21 -23.45 0.11
C PRO A 83 -9.77 -22.44 -0.90
N ASP A 84 -10.95 -21.88 -0.65
CA ASP A 84 -11.56 -20.91 -1.52
C ASP A 84 -11.02 -19.50 -1.34
N ILE A 85 -10.35 -19.20 -0.23
CA ILE A 85 -9.76 -17.89 0.03
C ILE A 85 -8.34 -17.83 -0.54
N ASN A 86 -8.10 -16.88 -1.43
CA ASN A 86 -6.80 -16.66 -2.06
C ASN A 86 -6.00 -15.57 -1.35
N GLY A 87 -6.67 -14.51 -0.87
CA GLY A 87 -6.04 -13.43 -0.15
C GLY A 87 -6.71 -13.12 1.18
N ILE A 88 -5.91 -12.76 2.18
CA ILE A 88 -6.38 -12.31 3.49
C ILE A 88 -5.83 -10.91 3.73
N LEU A 89 -6.72 -10.00 4.13
CA LEU A 89 -6.38 -8.65 4.56
C LEU A 89 -6.89 -8.44 5.97
N VAL A 90 -6.00 -8.10 6.88
CA VAL A 90 -6.36 -7.62 8.21
C VAL A 90 -6.33 -6.10 8.20
N GLN A 91 -7.50 -5.48 8.37
CA GLN A 91 -7.61 -4.02 8.33
C GLN A 91 -6.95 -3.39 9.56
N LEU A 92 -5.92 -2.60 9.31
CA LEU A 92 -5.22 -1.82 10.33
C LEU A 92 -5.81 -0.40 10.45
N PRO A 93 -5.69 0.26 11.62
CA PRO A 93 -5.12 -0.28 12.86
C PRO A 93 -6.06 -1.25 13.59
N LEU A 94 -5.50 -2.20 14.32
CA LEU A 94 -6.25 -3.02 15.27
C LEU A 94 -6.42 -2.27 16.61
N PRO A 95 -7.48 -2.56 17.40
CA PRO A 95 -7.61 -2.01 18.74
C PRO A 95 -6.38 -2.30 19.61
N GLY A 96 -6.05 -1.40 20.54
CA GLY A 96 -4.77 -1.41 21.26
C GLY A 96 -4.47 -2.66 22.11
N GLU A 97 -5.48 -3.48 22.44
CA GLU A 97 -5.31 -4.73 23.17
C GLU A 97 -4.99 -5.93 22.27
N VAL A 98 -5.17 -5.79 20.96
CA VAL A 98 -4.85 -6.84 19.99
C VAL A 98 -3.38 -6.73 19.59
N ASP A 99 -2.64 -7.81 19.77
CA ASP A 99 -1.24 -7.92 19.33
C ASP A 99 -1.17 -7.99 17.79
N THR A 100 -1.01 -6.82 17.18
CA THR A 100 -0.95 -6.66 15.73
C THR A 100 0.15 -7.52 15.10
N THR A 101 1.32 -7.65 15.77
CA THR A 101 2.44 -8.43 15.25
C THR A 101 2.07 -9.90 15.15
N ARG A 102 1.50 -10.49 16.23
CA ARG A 102 1.05 -11.88 16.21
C ARG A 102 -0.01 -12.14 15.15
N VAL A 103 -0.91 -11.18 14.93
CA VAL A 103 -1.97 -11.33 13.92
C VAL A 103 -1.40 -11.30 12.51
N ILE A 104 -0.48 -10.38 12.21
CA ILE A 104 0.19 -10.32 10.91
C ILE A 104 1.00 -11.59 10.65
N ASP A 105 1.77 -12.04 11.63
CA ASP A 105 2.61 -13.25 11.55
C ASP A 105 1.78 -14.54 11.39
N ALA A 106 0.51 -14.52 11.77
CA ALA A 106 -0.39 -15.66 11.63
C ALA A 106 -1.03 -15.79 10.24
N VAL A 107 -1.03 -14.75 9.42
CA VAL A 107 -1.51 -14.83 8.05
C VAL A 107 -0.54 -15.71 7.24
N ALA A 108 -1.06 -16.68 6.48
CA ALA A 108 -0.22 -17.50 5.62
C ALA A 108 0.47 -16.61 4.56
N PRO A 109 1.82 -16.68 4.41
CA PRO A 109 2.56 -15.78 3.52
C PRO A 109 2.06 -15.77 2.07
N GLU A 110 1.54 -16.90 1.58
CA GLU A 110 0.96 -17.04 0.25
C GLU A 110 -0.45 -16.45 0.12
N LYS A 111 -1.08 -16.09 1.24
CA LYS A 111 -2.37 -15.39 1.30
C LYS A 111 -2.24 -13.94 1.81
N ASP A 112 -1.05 -13.51 2.21
CA ASP A 112 -0.76 -12.15 2.68
C ASP A 112 -0.69 -11.18 1.49
N VAL A 113 -1.85 -10.86 0.94
CA VAL A 113 -1.96 -9.99 -0.25
C VAL A 113 -1.73 -8.51 0.05
N ASP A 114 -1.67 -8.12 1.32
CA ASP A 114 -1.26 -6.77 1.75
C ASP A 114 0.27 -6.64 1.90
N GLY A 115 0.99 -7.78 1.97
CA GLY A 115 2.43 -7.85 1.91
C GLY A 115 3.15 -7.52 3.22
N PHE A 116 2.50 -7.63 4.38
CA PHE A 116 3.07 -7.24 5.68
C PHE A 116 3.73 -8.40 6.43
N HIS A 117 3.49 -9.65 6.02
CA HIS A 117 4.10 -10.80 6.66
C HIS A 117 5.62 -10.73 6.57
N PRO A 118 6.38 -11.01 7.66
CA PRO A 118 7.85 -10.93 7.67
C PRO A 118 8.54 -11.70 6.54
N CYS A 119 7.97 -12.84 6.12
CA CYS A 119 8.49 -13.60 4.97
C CYS A 119 8.42 -12.79 3.68
N ASN A 120 7.29 -12.10 3.40
CA ASN A 120 7.13 -11.27 2.21
C ASN A 120 8.03 -10.03 2.27
N LEU A 121 8.12 -9.37 3.43
CA LEU A 121 9.05 -8.25 3.64
C LEU A 121 10.52 -8.69 3.50
N GLY A 122 10.88 -9.88 3.99
CA GLY A 122 12.22 -10.45 3.81
C GLY A 122 12.53 -10.72 2.34
N ARG A 123 11.60 -11.30 1.58
CA ARG A 123 11.73 -11.49 0.12
C ARG A 123 11.83 -10.17 -0.64
N LEU A 124 11.06 -9.16 -0.22
CA LEU A 124 11.16 -7.82 -0.79
C LEU A 124 12.55 -7.24 -0.61
N LEU A 125 13.11 -7.32 0.60
CA LEU A 125 14.47 -6.83 0.87
C LEU A 125 15.55 -7.62 0.11
N ALA A 126 15.31 -8.92 -0.12
CA ALA A 126 16.19 -9.79 -0.90
C ALA A 126 16.09 -9.57 -2.43
N GLY A 127 15.21 -8.66 -2.89
CA GLY A 127 15.00 -8.39 -4.32
C GLY A 127 14.14 -9.42 -5.05
N THR A 128 13.45 -10.33 -4.33
CA THR A 128 12.62 -11.40 -4.90
C THR A 128 11.20 -11.40 -4.33
N PRO A 129 10.45 -10.29 -4.38
CA PRO A 129 9.14 -10.19 -3.75
C PRO A 129 8.12 -11.10 -4.42
N VAL A 130 7.31 -11.79 -3.60
CA VAL A 130 6.06 -12.42 -4.05
C VAL A 130 4.93 -11.41 -3.93
N PHE A 131 4.73 -10.87 -2.74
CA PHE A 131 3.86 -9.74 -2.50
C PHE A 131 4.68 -8.61 -1.87
N ALA A 132 4.46 -7.40 -2.35
CA ALA A 132 4.97 -6.19 -1.71
C ALA A 132 3.80 -5.42 -1.10
N PRO A 133 4.01 -4.63 -0.03
CA PRO A 133 2.98 -3.80 0.55
C PRO A 133 2.27 -2.93 -0.49
N CYS A 134 0.93 -2.94 -0.45
CA CYS A 134 0.10 -2.40 -1.53
C CYS A 134 0.37 -0.92 -1.81
N THR A 135 0.53 -0.09 -0.78
CA THR A 135 0.78 1.34 -0.96
C THR A 135 2.13 1.63 -1.63
N PRO A 136 3.27 1.09 -1.15
CA PRO A 136 4.56 1.24 -1.82
C PRO A 136 4.58 0.68 -3.24
N GLN A 137 3.98 -0.47 -3.47
CA GLN A 137 3.90 -1.04 -4.82
C GLN A 137 3.06 -0.17 -5.75
N GLY A 138 1.96 0.39 -5.26
CA GLY A 138 1.15 1.34 -6.01
C GLY A 138 1.90 2.61 -6.39
N ILE A 139 2.81 3.09 -5.51
CA ILE A 139 3.70 4.22 -5.81
C ILE A 139 4.65 3.86 -6.95
N MET A 140 5.28 2.67 -6.92
CA MET A 140 6.15 2.21 -8.01
C MET A 140 5.39 2.17 -9.33
N THR A 141 4.14 1.70 -9.33
CA THR A 141 3.28 1.68 -10.52
C THR A 141 2.97 3.10 -11.04
N ILE A 142 2.76 4.08 -10.16
CA ILE A 142 2.60 5.49 -10.58
C ILE A 142 3.89 5.99 -11.25
N LEU A 143 5.04 5.76 -10.63
CA LEU A 143 6.32 6.20 -11.18
C LEU A 143 6.58 5.59 -12.56
N GLU A 144 6.30 4.30 -12.72
CA GLU A 144 6.41 3.58 -14.00
C GLU A 144 5.46 4.15 -15.07
N GLU A 145 4.18 4.31 -14.76
CA GLU A 145 3.15 4.76 -15.70
C GLU A 145 3.43 6.18 -16.23
N TYR A 146 4.05 7.03 -15.41
CA TYR A 146 4.44 8.38 -15.79
C TYR A 146 5.89 8.47 -16.30
N ASN A 147 6.57 7.33 -16.48
CA ASN A 147 7.95 7.26 -16.94
C ASN A 147 8.92 8.11 -16.10
N ILE A 148 8.72 8.13 -14.78
CA ILE A 148 9.63 8.80 -13.86
C ILE A 148 10.89 7.94 -13.70
N PRO A 149 12.09 8.42 -14.03
CA PRO A 149 13.31 7.67 -13.87
C PRO A 149 13.61 7.42 -12.40
N ILE A 150 13.99 6.20 -12.05
CA ILE A 150 14.33 5.80 -10.67
C ILE A 150 15.81 5.42 -10.56
N GLU A 151 16.33 4.67 -11.54
CA GLU A 151 17.72 4.24 -11.59
C GLU A 151 18.67 5.44 -11.46
N GLY A 152 19.61 5.35 -10.52
CA GLY A 152 20.63 6.37 -10.26
C GLY A 152 20.10 7.62 -9.53
N GLN A 153 18.78 7.75 -9.30
CA GLN A 153 18.20 8.90 -8.62
C GLN A 153 18.42 8.83 -7.11
N ARG A 154 18.48 9.98 -6.47
CA ARG A 154 18.47 10.11 -5.02
C ARG A 154 17.03 10.11 -4.54
N ALA A 155 16.61 9.04 -3.90
CA ALA A 155 15.30 8.91 -3.30
C ALA A 155 15.37 9.16 -1.78
N VAL A 156 14.52 10.03 -1.27
CA VAL A 156 14.38 10.27 0.17
C VAL A 156 12.98 9.85 0.60
N VAL A 157 12.91 8.88 1.50
CA VAL A 157 11.67 8.41 2.10
C VAL A 157 11.55 8.97 3.51
N VAL A 158 10.56 9.83 3.73
CA VAL A 158 10.27 10.41 5.05
C VAL A 158 9.16 9.62 5.71
N GLY A 159 9.56 8.80 6.67
CA GLY A 159 8.72 7.80 7.32
C GLY A 159 9.43 6.44 7.35
N ARG A 160 9.18 5.64 8.41
CA ARG A 160 9.80 4.31 8.58
C ARG A 160 8.81 3.27 9.13
N SER A 161 7.54 3.45 8.83
CA SER A 161 6.49 2.49 9.18
C SER A 161 6.71 1.15 8.47
N LEU A 162 6.09 0.08 8.98
CA LEU A 162 6.17 -1.25 8.39
C LEU A 162 5.32 -1.36 7.12
N ASP A 163 4.24 -0.60 7.05
CA ASP A 163 3.27 -0.60 5.96
C ASP A 163 3.72 0.23 4.76
N VAL A 164 4.50 1.33 4.97
CA VAL A 164 4.90 2.23 3.89
C VAL A 164 6.41 2.49 3.86
N GLY A 165 6.97 3.12 4.89
CA GLY A 165 8.30 3.73 4.79
C GLY A 165 9.42 2.72 4.51
N ARG A 166 9.47 1.62 5.25
CA ARG A 166 10.50 0.57 5.08
C ARG A 166 10.35 -0.17 3.75
N PRO A 167 9.16 -0.67 3.38
CA PRO A 167 9.00 -1.35 2.10
C PRO A 167 9.18 -0.42 0.89
N MET A 168 8.81 0.86 1.01
CA MET A 168 9.08 1.83 -0.05
C MET A 168 10.58 2.00 -0.31
N ALA A 169 11.37 2.09 0.77
CA ALA A 169 12.82 2.17 0.65
C ALA A 169 13.40 0.92 -0.02
N ALA A 170 12.90 -0.27 0.31
CA ALA A 170 13.32 -1.51 -0.32
C ALA A 170 12.97 -1.57 -1.81
N LEU A 171 11.75 -1.15 -2.20
CA LEU A 171 11.33 -1.10 -3.61
C LEU A 171 12.18 -0.13 -4.43
N LEU A 172 12.44 1.07 -3.91
CA LEU A 172 13.30 2.05 -4.58
C LEU A 172 14.75 1.57 -4.70
N LEU A 173 15.27 0.90 -3.65
CA LEU A 173 16.60 0.28 -3.70
C LEU A 173 16.67 -0.82 -4.78
N ASN A 174 15.65 -1.68 -4.86
CA ASN A 174 15.56 -2.73 -5.87
C ASN A 174 15.40 -2.18 -7.31
N ALA A 175 14.99 -0.91 -7.44
CA ALA A 175 14.90 -0.17 -8.70
C ALA A 175 16.15 0.72 -8.92
N ASP A 176 17.28 0.39 -8.29
CA ASP A 176 18.58 1.03 -8.45
C ASP A 176 18.65 2.52 -8.03
N ALA A 177 17.77 2.97 -7.15
CA ALA A 177 17.88 4.30 -6.54
C ALA A 177 18.90 4.30 -5.39
N THR A 178 19.52 5.46 -5.14
CA THR A 178 20.24 5.74 -3.89
C THR A 178 19.23 6.22 -2.85
N VAL A 179 18.96 5.41 -1.82
CA VAL A 179 17.86 5.64 -0.88
C VAL A 179 18.34 6.14 0.46
N THR A 180 17.72 7.23 0.94
CA THR A 180 17.85 7.74 2.30
C THR A 180 16.50 7.63 3.02
N VAL A 181 16.49 6.99 4.20
CA VAL A 181 15.28 6.91 5.04
C VAL A 181 15.38 7.91 6.18
N CYS A 182 14.43 8.84 6.24
CA CYS A 182 14.34 9.87 7.26
C CYS A 182 13.18 9.59 8.22
N HIS A 183 13.34 10.07 9.46
CA HIS A 183 12.33 9.88 10.51
C HIS A 183 12.45 10.97 11.59
N SER A 184 11.62 10.93 12.63
CA SER A 184 11.56 11.93 13.71
C SER A 184 12.88 12.17 14.49
N LYS A 185 13.88 11.33 14.31
CA LYS A 185 15.23 11.46 14.91
C LYS A 185 16.30 11.90 13.91
N THR A 186 15.94 12.09 12.64
CA THR A 186 16.86 12.54 11.60
C THR A 186 17.31 13.99 11.90
N ARG A 187 18.62 14.20 11.88
CA ARG A 187 19.20 15.55 11.99
C ARG A 187 19.12 16.22 10.62
N ASN A 188 18.86 17.52 10.61
CA ASN A 188 18.79 18.34 9.40
C ASN A 188 17.81 17.76 8.33
N LEU A 189 16.62 17.30 8.79
CA LEU A 189 15.61 16.68 7.94
C LEU A 189 15.32 17.47 6.66
N GLU A 190 15.22 18.80 6.75
CA GLU A 190 14.98 19.65 5.58
C GLU A 190 16.10 19.57 4.53
N ALA A 191 17.35 19.46 4.95
CA ALA A 191 18.48 19.32 4.02
C ALA A 191 18.45 17.97 3.30
N GLU A 192 18.10 16.89 4.01
CA GLU A 192 17.92 15.57 3.38
C GLU A 192 16.80 15.59 2.35
N MET A 193 15.62 16.13 2.72
CA MET A 193 14.48 16.24 1.82
C MET A 193 14.80 17.08 0.57
N ARG A 194 15.49 18.22 0.75
CA ARG A 194 15.88 19.11 -0.35
C ARG A 194 16.92 18.50 -1.29
N SER A 195 17.60 17.43 -0.88
CA SER A 195 18.55 16.71 -1.75
C SER A 195 17.90 15.69 -2.67
N ALA A 196 16.61 15.41 -2.49
CA ALA A 196 15.90 14.34 -3.17
C ALA A 196 15.56 14.69 -4.62
N ASP A 197 15.82 13.76 -5.55
CA ASP A 197 15.23 13.73 -6.90
C ASP A 197 13.81 13.14 -6.84
N ILE A 198 13.63 12.14 -5.95
CA ILE A 198 12.33 11.56 -5.62
C ILE A 198 12.11 11.68 -4.11
N LEU A 199 11.11 12.45 -3.69
CA LEU A 199 10.72 12.62 -2.30
C LEU A 199 9.42 11.90 -2.02
N VAL A 200 9.44 10.91 -1.12
CA VAL A 200 8.24 10.22 -0.65
C VAL A 200 7.96 10.65 0.79
N SER A 201 6.81 11.27 1.04
CA SER A 201 6.37 11.68 2.38
C SER A 201 5.28 10.76 2.90
N ALA A 202 5.56 10.09 4.03
CA ALA A 202 4.68 9.14 4.71
C ALA A 202 4.79 9.29 6.24
N ILE A 203 4.46 10.49 6.75
CA ILE A 203 4.62 10.86 8.17
C ILE A 203 3.31 11.15 8.89
N GLY A 204 2.19 11.27 8.16
CA GLY A 204 0.88 11.54 8.75
C GLY A 204 0.79 12.92 9.41
N ARG A 205 1.39 13.95 8.79
CA ARG A 205 1.38 15.34 9.29
C ARG A 205 0.91 16.30 8.22
N ALA A 206 -0.30 16.82 8.38
CA ALA A 206 -0.93 17.73 7.42
C ALA A 206 0.00 18.87 7.01
N LYS A 207 0.24 18.99 5.70
CA LYS A 207 0.98 20.11 5.07
C LYS A 207 2.36 20.42 5.68
N PHE A 208 3.01 19.39 6.22
CA PHE A 208 4.33 19.53 6.83
C PHE A 208 5.42 19.89 5.80
N VAL A 209 5.33 19.31 4.60
CA VAL A 209 6.32 19.49 3.53
C VAL A 209 6.00 20.76 2.76
N GLY A 210 6.78 21.81 3.01
CA GLY A 210 6.70 23.08 2.28
C GLY A 210 7.72 23.20 1.16
N PRO A 211 7.65 24.28 0.36
CA PRO A 211 8.51 24.48 -0.82
C PRO A 211 10.00 24.55 -0.48
N GLY A 212 10.39 25.03 0.70
CA GLY A 212 11.78 25.06 1.17
C GLY A 212 12.42 23.69 1.40
N MET A 213 11.61 22.64 1.52
CA MET A 213 12.02 21.26 1.74
C MET A 213 12.11 20.43 0.45
N VAL A 214 11.70 20.97 -0.69
CA VAL A 214 11.65 20.27 -1.96
C VAL A 214 12.70 20.84 -2.90
N LYS A 215 13.48 19.95 -3.54
CA LYS A 215 14.39 20.30 -4.62
C LYS A 215 13.58 20.76 -5.82
N GLU A 216 14.03 21.79 -6.51
CA GLU A 216 13.41 22.22 -7.77
C GLU A 216 13.45 21.10 -8.81
N GLY A 217 12.31 20.84 -9.43
CA GLY A 217 12.16 19.77 -10.43
C GLY A 217 12.02 18.36 -9.85
N ALA A 218 12.04 18.17 -8.52
CA ALA A 218 11.89 16.86 -7.89
C ALA A 218 10.52 16.24 -8.14
N THR A 219 10.46 14.92 -8.13
CA THR A 219 9.21 14.16 -8.05
C THR A 219 8.80 14.02 -6.59
N VAL A 220 7.57 14.43 -6.26
CA VAL A 220 7.05 14.42 -4.89
C VAL A 220 5.85 13.47 -4.80
N ILE A 221 6.00 12.45 -3.97
CA ILE A 221 4.95 11.45 -3.69
C ILE A 221 4.43 11.70 -2.28
N ASP A 222 3.19 12.11 -2.19
CA ASP A 222 2.48 12.35 -0.93
C ASP A 222 1.61 11.13 -0.58
N VAL A 223 1.97 10.45 0.50
CA VAL A 223 1.25 9.28 1.02
C VAL A 223 0.32 9.65 2.18
N GLY A 224 0.47 10.88 2.68
CA GLY A 224 -0.28 11.35 3.84
C GLY A 224 -1.79 11.33 3.63
N ILE A 225 -2.52 10.89 4.65
CA ILE A 225 -3.97 10.99 4.74
C ILE A 225 -4.28 11.73 6.03
N ASN A 226 -4.52 13.02 5.91
CA ASN A 226 -4.73 13.92 7.02
C ASN A 226 -6.00 14.76 6.78
N TYR A 227 -6.44 15.47 7.81
CA TYR A 227 -7.49 16.48 7.69
C TYR A 227 -6.93 17.83 8.11
N ASP A 228 -7.22 18.87 7.33
CA ASP A 228 -6.85 20.23 7.65
C ASP A 228 -7.78 20.82 8.74
N GLU A 229 -7.49 22.06 9.16
CA GLU A 229 -8.27 22.77 10.21
C GLU A 229 -9.76 22.95 9.83
N GLN A 230 -10.09 22.86 8.55
CA GLN A 230 -11.47 22.93 8.03
C GLN A 230 -12.11 21.53 7.84
N GLY A 231 -11.42 20.44 8.25
CA GLY A 231 -11.90 19.08 8.11
C GLY A 231 -11.81 18.54 6.68
N ARG A 232 -11.05 19.19 5.79
CA ARG A 232 -10.85 18.72 4.40
C ARG A 232 -9.67 17.77 4.34
N LEU A 233 -9.81 16.72 3.54
CA LEU A 233 -8.75 15.75 3.31
C LEU A 233 -7.54 16.44 2.65
N CYS A 234 -6.35 16.23 3.21
CA CYS A 234 -5.09 16.73 2.69
C CYS A 234 -3.96 15.72 2.93
N GLY A 235 -2.83 15.92 2.27
CA GLY A 235 -1.64 15.11 2.45
C GLY A 235 -0.66 15.69 3.47
N ASP A 236 0.53 15.10 3.47
CA ASP A 236 1.70 15.59 4.23
C ASP A 236 2.33 16.80 3.54
N VAL A 237 2.09 16.98 2.25
CA VAL A 237 2.68 18.07 1.43
C VAL A 237 1.69 19.22 1.32
N ASP A 238 2.19 20.45 1.49
CA ASP A 238 1.44 21.63 1.09
C ASP A 238 1.40 21.73 -0.44
N PHE A 239 0.42 21.01 -1.01
CA PHE A 239 0.29 20.80 -2.45
C PHE A 239 0.31 22.12 -3.23
N GLU A 240 -0.47 23.11 -2.79
CA GLU A 240 -0.58 24.39 -3.49
C GLU A 240 0.74 25.17 -3.50
N ALA A 241 1.48 25.10 -2.40
CA ALA A 241 2.77 25.79 -2.30
C ALA A 241 3.92 25.06 -3.00
N VAL A 242 3.81 23.72 -3.17
CA VAL A 242 4.90 22.86 -3.69
C VAL A 242 4.74 22.56 -5.18
N LYS A 243 3.52 22.51 -5.71
CA LYS A 243 3.22 22.03 -7.07
C LYS A 243 3.99 22.72 -8.19
N ASP A 244 4.27 24.03 -8.06
CA ASP A 244 4.97 24.80 -9.08
C ASP A 244 6.51 24.64 -8.98
N ARG A 245 7.00 24.12 -7.85
CA ARG A 245 8.41 23.82 -7.63
C ARG A 245 8.76 22.38 -8.02
N ALA A 246 7.83 21.45 -7.80
CA ALA A 246 8.00 20.05 -8.16
C ALA A 246 7.92 19.85 -9.67
N GLY A 247 8.79 18.98 -10.22
CA GLY A 247 8.68 18.51 -11.61
C GLY A 247 7.45 17.62 -11.78
N ALA A 248 7.17 16.77 -10.79
CA ALA A 248 6.00 15.92 -10.71
C ALA A 248 5.51 15.80 -9.27
N ILE A 249 4.19 15.69 -9.06
CA ILE A 249 3.61 15.60 -7.72
C ILE A 249 2.28 14.83 -7.72
N THR A 250 2.07 13.99 -6.71
CA THR A 250 0.77 13.34 -6.48
C THR A 250 -0.17 14.26 -5.72
N PRO A 251 -1.46 14.37 -6.12
CA PRO A 251 -2.48 15.09 -5.34
C PRO A 251 -3.00 14.25 -4.18
N VAL A 252 -3.53 14.90 -3.14
CA VAL A 252 -4.35 14.27 -2.09
C VAL A 252 -5.65 15.05 -1.94
N PRO A 253 -6.82 14.42 -2.22
CA PRO A 253 -7.03 13.05 -2.69
C PRO A 253 -6.69 12.81 -4.18
N GLY A 254 -6.64 11.54 -4.58
CA GLY A 254 -6.53 11.14 -5.99
C GLY A 254 -5.13 10.70 -6.45
N GLY A 255 -4.12 10.76 -5.56
CA GLY A 255 -2.77 10.25 -5.80
C GLY A 255 -2.63 8.78 -5.37
N VAL A 256 -1.92 8.55 -4.28
CA VAL A 256 -1.50 7.20 -3.83
C VAL A 256 -2.68 6.32 -3.37
N GLY A 257 -3.67 6.88 -2.66
CA GLY A 257 -4.76 6.09 -2.05
C GLY A 257 -5.49 5.15 -3.02
N PRO A 258 -5.95 5.59 -4.19
CA PRO A 258 -6.59 4.71 -5.18
C PRO A 258 -5.72 3.54 -5.63
N MET A 259 -4.40 3.75 -5.73
CA MET A 259 -3.44 2.72 -6.14
C MET A 259 -3.29 1.61 -5.11
N THR A 260 -3.40 1.91 -3.81
CA THR A 260 -3.38 0.89 -2.76
C THR A 260 -4.48 -0.15 -2.99
N ILE A 261 -5.68 0.30 -3.37
CA ILE A 261 -6.81 -0.61 -3.64
C ILE A 261 -6.58 -1.41 -4.91
N ALA A 262 -6.11 -0.77 -6.00
CA ALA A 262 -5.83 -1.47 -7.25
C ALA A 262 -4.76 -2.55 -7.06
N THR A 263 -3.67 -2.24 -6.36
CA THR A 263 -2.60 -3.20 -6.05
C THR A 263 -3.09 -4.37 -5.21
N LEU A 264 -3.97 -4.13 -4.23
CA LEU A 264 -4.59 -5.20 -3.44
C LEU A 264 -5.39 -6.17 -4.32
N MET A 265 -6.13 -5.66 -5.29
CA MET A 265 -6.87 -6.50 -6.25
C MET A 265 -5.91 -7.31 -7.12
N GLU A 266 -4.84 -6.69 -7.62
CA GLU A 266 -3.80 -7.38 -8.41
C GLU A 266 -3.09 -8.47 -7.59
N ASN A 267 -2.73 -8.20 -6.34
CA ASN A 267 -2.12 -9.19 -5.44
C ASN A 267 -3.08 -10.35 -5.17
N THR A 268 -4.38 -10.08 -4.97
CA THR A 268 -5.39 -11.13 -4.76
C THR A 268 -5.52 -12.05 -5.98
N PHE A 269 -5.52 -11.49 -7.18
CA PHE A 269 -5.53 -12.28 -8.42
C PHE A 269 -4.23 -13.07 -8.57
N ARG A 270 -3.08 -12.47 -8.30
CA ARG A 270 -1.78 -13.15 -8.32
C ARG A 270 -1.74 -14.33 -7.36
N ALA A 271 -2.30 -14.18 -6.14
CA ALA A 271 -2.39 -15.27 -5.18
C ALA A 271 -3.21 -16.46 -5.72
N ALA A 272 -4.32 -16.18 -6.42
CA ALA A 272 -5.11 -17.22 -7.07
C ALA A 272 -4.32 -17.95 -8.18
N GLN A 273 -3.56 -17.21 -9.00
CA GLN A 273 -2.73 -17.78 -10.05
C GLN A 273 -1.63 -18.70 -9.50
N LEU A 274 -0.91 -18.26 -8.46
CA LEU A 274 0.17 -19.04 -7.84
C LEU A 274 -0.33 -20.40 -7.31
N ARG A 275 -1.49 -20.44 -6.66
CA ARG A 275 -2.07 -21.67 -6.14
C ARG A 275 -2.47 -22.67 -7.25
N THR A 276 -2.82 -22.18 -8.42
CA THR A 276 -3.16 -23.05 -9.56
C THR A 276 -1.90 -23.70 -10.13
N CYS A 277 -0.78 -22.98 -10.17
CA CYS A 277 0.51 -23.51 -10.62
C CYS A 277 1.03 -24.64 -9.70
N ASP A 278 0.93 -24.47 -8.37
CA ASP A 278 1.38 -25.47 -7.40
C ASP A 278 0.60 -26.80 -7.52
N ASN A 279 -0.71 -26.72 -7.79
CA ASN A 279 -1.56 -27.90 -7.98
C ASN A 279 -1.28 -28.66 -9.29
N THR A 280 -0.63 -28.04 -10.28
CA THR A 280 -0.29 -28.67 -11.57
C THR A 280 1.06 -29.39 -11.52
N THR A 281 1.93 -29.04 -10.57
CA THR A 281 3.28 -29.62 -10.44
C THR A 281 3.31 -30.90 -9.60
N VAL A 282 2.19 -31.26 -8.95
CA VAL A 282 2.06 -32.45 -8.05
C VAL A 282 1.32 -33.61 -8.74
N ARG A 283 1.12 -33.58 -10.05
CA ARG A 283 0.51 -34.70 -10.80
C ARG A 283 1.49 -35.41 -11.71
#